data_cfeb6bd0a36d694accdb8d3bdbcaf821
#
_entry.id   cfeb6bd0a36d694accdb8d3bdbcaf821
#
_cell.length_a   1.000
_cell.length_b   1.000
_cell.length_c   1.000
_cell.angle_alpha   90.00
_cell.angle_beta   90.00
_cell.angle_gamma   90.00
#
_symmetry.space_group_name_H-M   'P 1'
#
loop_
_entity.id
_entity.type
_entity.pdbx_description
1 polymer ?
#
loop_
_entity_poly.entity_id
_entity_poly.type
_entity_poly.pdbx_seq_one_letter_code
_entity_poly.pdbx_strand_id
1 'polypeptide(L)'
;MAFDFKKEYKEFYMPGNTPDIVTVPKANYIAVRGKGNPNEEGGAYQQAVGILYAIAYTLKMSYKSDYKIEGFFEYVVPPLEGFWWQDGVEGCDYSSKAEFNWISVIRLPDFVTKEDFDWAVKTASEKKKIDCSKAEYLTVEEGLCVQIMHHGPFDDEPATVALMNQYIKENGYKNDFSNGRLHHEIYMTDARKVTPEKWKTVIRHPICKICN
;
A
#
# COMPACT_ATOMS: atom_id res chain seq x y z
N MET A 1 -23.92 3.96 7.10
CA MET A 1 -22.56 3.81 7.69
C MET A 1 -21.58 3.91 6.53
N ALA A 2 -20.49 4.68 6.64
CA ALA A 2 -19.52 4.81 5.54
C ALA A 2 -18.85 3.45 5.26
N PHE A 3 -18.62 3.12 4.00
CA PHE A 3 -17.92 1.92 3.56
C PHE A 3 -16.47 1.93 4.09
N ASP A 4 -16.05 0.86 4.74
CA ASP A 4 -14.71 0.75 5.32
C ASP A 4 -13.99 -0.46 4.71
N PHE A 5 -13.00 -0.21 3.85
CA PHE A 5 -12.26 -1.24 3.13
C PHE A 5 -11.70 -2.32 4.05
N LYS A 6 -11.24 -1.95 5.25
CA LYS A 6 -10.71 -2.91 6.24
C LYS A 6 -11.78 -3.87 6.77
N LYS A 7 -13.05 -3.45 6.77
CA LYS A 7 -14.16 -4.27 7.25
C LYS A 7 -14.79 -5.10 6.15
N GLU A 8 -14.89 -4.52 4.95
CA GLU A 8 -15.52 -5.16 3.79
C GLU A 8 -14.60 -6.18 3.12
N TYR A 9 -13.29 -5.90 3.08
CA TYR A 9 -12.26 -6.76 2.50
C TYR A 9 -11.30 -7.31 3.57
N LYS A 10 -11.88 -7.93 4.62
CA LYS A 10 -11.10 -8.45 5.76
C LYS A 10 -10.02 -9.45 5.32
N GLU A 11 -10.29 -10.22 4.30
CA GLU A 11 -9.36 -11.19 3.72
C GLU A 11 -8.05 -10.55 3.25
N PHE A 12 -8.08 -9.27 2.83
CA PHE A 12 -6.90 -8.56 2.34
C PHE A 12 -6.29 -7.62 3.39
N TYR A 13 -7.09 -7.10 4.33
CA TYR A 13 -6.66 -6.09 5.29
C TYR A 13 -6.51 -6.60 6.73
N MET A 14 -7.08 -7.76 7.05
CA MET A 14 -7.10 -8.29 8.42
C MET A 14 -6.70 -9.77 8.45
N PRO A 15 -5.55 -10.16 7.84
CA PRO A 15 -5.07 -11.53 7.95
C PRO A 15 -4.77 -11.88 9.40
N GLY A 16 -4.66 -13.18 9.69
CA GLY A 16 -4.25 -13.67 10.99
C GLY A 16 -2.76 -13.46 11.29
N ASN A 17 -2.34 -14.01 12.45
CA ASN A 17 -0.94 -14.01 12.88
C ASN A 17 -0.17 -15.24 12.34
N THR A 18 -0.78 -16.02 11.49
CA THR A 18 -0.18 -17.14 10.74
C THR A 18 -0.27 -16.82 9.26
N PRO A 19 0.74 -17.22 8.46
CA PRO A 19 0.70 -16.98 7.03
C PRO A 19 -0.52 -17.63 6.37
N ASP A 20 -1.09 -16.92 5.38
CA ASP A 20 -2.24 -17.37 4.60
C ASP A 20 -2.01 -17.08 3.11
N ILE A 21 -2.51 -17.97 2.24
CA ILE A 21 -2.43 -17.80 0.77
C ILE A 21 -3.74 -17.18 0.29
N VAL A 22 -3.61 -16.07 -0.46
CA VAL A 22 -4.73 -15.30 -0.95
C VAL A 22 -4.52 -14.95 -2.43
N THR A 23 -5.62 -14.81 -3.18
CA THR A 23 -5.58 -14.26 -4.53
C THR A 23 -6.12 -12.83 -4.49
N VAL A 24 -5.23 -11.87 -4.66
CA VAL A 24 -5.56 -10.44 -4.59
C VAL A 24 -6.02 -9.97 -5.97
N PRO A 25 -7.24 -9.46 -6.08
CA PRO A 25 -7.76 -8.97 -7.35
C PRO A 25 -7.07 -7.68 -7.78
N LYS A 26 -7.24 -7.35 -9.05
CA LYS A 26 -6.84 -6.07 -9.61
C LYS A 26 -7.51 -4.92 -8.87
N ALA A 27 -6.72 -3.89 -8.51
CA ALA A 27 -7.21 -2.70 -7.84
C ALA A 27 -6.53 -1.43 -8.38
N ASN A 28 -7.20 -0.29 -8.19
CA ASN A 28 -6.68 1.03 -8.58
C ASN A 28 -6.21 1.80 -7.34
N TYR A 29 -5.17 2.60 -7.52
CA TYR A 29 -4.51 3.34 -6.46
C TYR A 29 -4.17 4.77 -6.90
N ILE A 30 -4.15 5.69 -5.95
CA ILE A 30 -3.32 6.88 -6.03
C ILE A 30 -1.92 6.42 -5.68
N ALA A 31 -0.92 6.74 -6.50
CA ALA A 31 0.46 6.29 -6.27
C ALA A 31 1.45 7.45 -6.42
N VAL A 32 2.53 7.40 -5.66
CA VAL A 32 3.72 8.26 -5.82
C VAL A 32 4.95 7.38 -5.68
N ARG A 33 5.86 7.50 -6.65
CA ARG A 33 7.14 6.74 -6.67
C ARG A 33 8.28 7.56 -6.12
N GLY A 34 9.23 6.88 -5.50
CA GLY A 34 10.47 7.51 -5.08
C GLY A 34 11.54 6.52 -4.68
N LYS A 35 12.68 7.06 -4.24
CA LYS A 35 13.82 6.31 -3.72
C LYS A 35 14.35 7.03 -2.47
N GLY A 36 14.92 6.27 -1.54
CA GLY A 36 15.61 6.78 -0.35
C GLY A 36 14.97 6.32 0.96
N ASN A 37 15.57 6.79 2.06
CA ASN A 37 15.19 6.41 3.40
C ASN A 37 13.79 6.98 3.77
N PRO A 38 12.79 6.13 4.07
CA PRO A 38 11.45 6.59 4.43
C PRO A 38 11.39 7.33 5.77
N ASN A 39 12.42 7.19 6.61
CA ASN A 39 12.51 7.83 7.92
C ASN A 39 13.16 9.23 7.88
N GLU A 40 13.59 9.70 6.70
CA GLU A 40 14.17 11.03 6.54
C GLU A 40 13.11 12.10 6.81
N GLU A 41 13.37 12.97 7.79
CA GLU A 41 12.46 14.06 8.15
C GLU A 41 12.37 15.07 7.00
N GLY A 42 11.13 15.38 6.56
CA GLY A 42 10.89 16.23 5.39
C GLY A 42 11.31 15.61 4.05
N GLY A 43 11.76 14.36 4.06
CA GLY A 43 12.25 13.63 2.90
C GLY A 43 11.16 13.30 1.86
N ALA A 44 11.61 12.70 0.76
CA ALA A 44 10.75 12.40 -0.39
C ALA A 44 9.55 11.51 -0.02
N TYR A 45 9.74 10.54 0.88
CA TYR A 45 8.66 9.65 1.33
C TYR A 45 7.56 10.40 2.08
N GLN A 46 7.91 11.28 3.04
CA GLN A 46 6.94 12.07 3.77
C GLN A 46 6.17 13.04 2.85
N GLN A 47 6.85 13.64 1.87
CA GLN A 47 6.21 14.48 0.85
C GLN A 47 5.22 13.66 0.02
N ALA A 48 5.60 12.46 -0.42
CA ALA A 48 4.71 11.54 -1.16
C ALA A 48 3.45 11.21 -0.37
N VAL A 49 3.58 10.88 0.91
CA VAL A 49 2.44 10.61 1.81
C VAL A 49 1.51 11.83 1.90
N GLY A 50 2.07 13.04 1.97
CA GLY A 50 1.31 14.30 1.95
C GLY A 50 0.48 14.46 0.68
N ILE A 51 1.07 14.18 -0.49
CA ILE A 51 0.40 14.20 -1.80
C ILE A 51 -0.75 13.19 -1.84
N LEU A 52 -0.48 11.93 -1.44
CA LEU A 52 -1.48 10.88 -1.44
C LEU A 52 -2.72 11.25 -0.63
N TYR A 53 -2.54 11.72 0.61
CA TYR A 53 -3.66 12.13 1.44
C TYR A 53 -4.37 13.37 0.93
N ALA A 54 -3.66 14.34 0.33
CA ALA A 54 -4.29 15.53 -0.26
C ALA A 54 -5.28 15.12 -1.36
N ILE A 55 -4.89 14.20 -2.24
CA ILE A 55 -5.74 13.69 -3.33
C ILE A 55 -6.86 12.81 -2.78
N ALA A 56 -6.55 11.85 -1.89
CA ALA A 56 -7.54 10.92 -1.32
C ALA A 56 -8.67 11.67 -0.59
N TYR A 57 -8.34 12.69 0.20
CA TYR A 57 -9.36 13.51 0.85
C TYR A 57 -10.11 14.44 -0.11
N THR A 58 -9.49 14.88 -1.21
CA THR A 58 -10.19 15.65 -2.25
C THR A 58 -11.25 14.78 -2.92
N LEU A 59 -10.93 13.53 -3.29
CA LEU A 59 -11.89 12.56 -3.82
C LEU A 59 -13.00 12.26 -2.80
N LYS A 60 -12.63 11.92 -1.57
CA LYS A 60 -13.59 11.62 -0.51
C LYS A 60 -14.58 12.75 -0.27
N MET A 61 -14.14 14.00 -0.36
CA MET A 61 -14.95 15.17 -0.08
C MET A 61 -15.59 15.77 -1.35
N SER A 62 -15.49 15.14 -2.51
CA SER A 62 -16.06 15.62 -3.77
C SER A 62 -17.55 15.93 -3.69
N TYR A 63 -18.30 15.15 -2.91
CA TYR A 63 -19.74 15.36 -2.71
C TYR A 63 -20.12 16.72 -2.13
N LYS A 64 -19.15 17.43 -1.50
CA LYS A 64 -19.30 18.79 -0.99
C LYS A 64 -18.90 19.87 -2.00
N SER A 65 -18.42 19.50 -3.18
CA SER A 65 -18.03 20.40 -4.25
C SER A 65 -19.07 20.39 -5.39
N ASP A 66 -18.86 21.21 -6.40
CA ASP A 66 -19.67 21.19 -7.63
C ASP A 66 -19.35 19.98 -8.51
N TYR A 67 -18.19 19.37 -8.34
CA TYR A 67 -17.80 18.15 -9.06
C TYR A 67 -18.43 16.93 -8.41
N LYS A 68 -19.22 16.18 -9.18
CA LYS A 68 -19.89 14.96 -8.71
C LYS A 68 -19.32 13.73 -9.38
N ILE A 69 -18.79 12.82 -8.57
CA ILE A 69 -18.29 11.53 -9.04
C ILE A 69 -19.50 10.59 -9.20
N GLU A 70 -19.63 9.97 -10.37
CA GLU A 70 -20.69 9.00 -10.63
C GLU A 70 -20.51 7.77 -9.75
N GLY A 71 -21.61 7.23 -9.22
CA GLY A 71 -21.58 6.07 -8.34
C GLY A 71 -21.00 6.32 -6.95
N PHE A 72 -20.72 7.58 -6.59
CA PHE A 72 -20.15 7.93 -5.30
C PHE A 72 -20.97 7.41 -4.12
N PHE A 73 -20.31 6.79 -3.18
CA PHE A 73 -20.82 6.50 -1.84
C PHE A 73 -19.83 6.93 -0.77
N GLU A 74 -20.30 7.21 0.43
CA GLU A 74 -19.42 7.59 1.55
C GLU A 74 -18.53 6.41 1.96
N TYR A 75 -17.22 6.67 2.06
CA TYR A 75 -16.22 5.67 2.46
C TYR A 75 -15.19 6.24 3.43
N VAL A 76 -14.52 5.35 4.15
CA VAL A 76 -13.32 5.67 4.94
C VAL A 76 -12.13 5.61 4.00
N VAL A 77 -11.26 6.63 4.00
CA VAL A 77 -10.01 6.57 3.21
C VAL A 77 -9.24 5.33 3.62
N PRO A 78 -8.89 4.45 2.66
CA PRO A 78 -8.15 3.24 2.94
C PRO A 78 -6.80 3.51 3.62
N PRO A 79 -6.18 2.50 4.22
CA PRO A 79 -4.84 2.63 4.78
C PRO A 79 -3.84 3.15 3.76
N LEU A 80 -2.75 3.74 4.23
CA LEU A 80 -1.54 3.92 3.46
C LEU A 80 -0.94 2.52 3.22
N GLU A 81 -0.45 2.29 2.01
CA GLU A 81 0.20 1.06 1.60
C GLU A 81 1.51 1.42 0.90
N GLY A 82 2.47 0.49 0.83
CA GLY A 82 3.74 0.69 0.16
C GLY A 82 4.22 -0.57 -0.54
N PHE A 83 4.66 -0.43 -1.79
CA PHE A 83 5.40 -1.46 -2.51
C PHE A 83 6.88 -1.11 -2.43
N TRP A 84 7.72 -2.09 -2.04
CA TRP A 84 9.13 -1.88 -1.72
C TRP A 84 10.03 -2.83 -2.47
N TRP A 85 11.20 -2.34 -2.90
CA TRP A 85 12.27 -3.16 -3.46
C TRP A 85 13.61 -2.45 -3.39
N GLN A 86 14.66 -3.21 -3.56
CA GLN A 86 16.03 -2.71 -3.73
C GLN A 86 16.65 -3.40 -4.93
N ASP A 87 17.40 -2.66 -5.73
CA ASP A 87 17.97 -3.19 -6.96
C ASP A 87 19.03 -4.27 -6.63
N GLY A 88 18.86 -5.47 -7.20
CA GLY A 88 19.76 -6.60 -6.97
C GLY A 88 19.54 -7.36 -5.63
N VAL A 89 18.51 -7.03 -4.87
CA VAL A 89 18.14 -7.71 -3.61
C VAL A 89 16.84 -8.46 -3.81
N GLU A 90 16.79 -9.72 -3.41
CA GLU A 90 15.54 -10.46 -3.32
C GLU A 90 14.88 -10.17 -1.97
N GLY A 91 13.70 -9.55 -1.99
CA GLY A 91 13.02 -9.05 -0.80
C GLY A 91 13.53 -7.65 -0.40
N CYS A 92 13.74 -7.41 0.89
CA CYS A 92 14.17 -6.13 1.46
C CYS A 92 15.37 -6.32 2.39
N ASP A 93 16.42 -5.49 2.21
CA ASP A 93 17.51 -5.33 3.16
C ASP A 93 17.29 -4.08 4.03
N TYR A 94 16.81 -4.29 5.24
CA TYR A 94 16.47 -3.21 6.18
C TYR A 94 17.70 -2.47 6.74
N SER A 95 18.92 -2.99 6.53
CA SER A 95 20.17 -2.33 6.93
C SER A 95 20.54 -1.16 5.99
N SER A 96 20.02 -1.17 4.75
CA SER A 96 20.36 -0.23 3.68
C SER A 96 19.16 0.62 3.25
N LYS A 97 18.51 1.29 4.21
CA LYS A 97 17.24 2.05 3.98
C LYS A 97 17.36 3.16 2.92
N ALA A 98 18.55 3.72 2.70
CA ALA A 98 18.78 4.72 1.67
C ALA A 98 18.62 4.17 0.23
N GLU A 99 18.76 2.86 0.06
CA GLU A 99 18.64 2.20 -1.24
C GLU A 99 17.23 1.70 -1.56
N PHE A 100 16.27 1.89 -0.67
CA PHE A 100 14.89 1.54 -0.94
C PHE A 100 14.33 2.33 -2.13
N ASN A 101 13.81 1.60 -3.11
CA ASN A 101 12.84 2.11 -4.05
C ASN A 101 11.45 1.83 -3.50
N TRP A 102 10.52 2.74 -3.70
CA TRP A 102 9.17 2.59 -3.18
C TRP A 102 8.10 3.19 -4.08
N ILE A 103 6.91 2.61 -4.00
CA ILE A 103 5.68 3.18 -4.52
C ILE A 103 4.73 3.28 -3.34
N SER A 104 4.54 4.48 -2.79
CA SER A 104 3.53 4.71 -1.76
C SER A 104 2.18 4.85 -2.41
N VAL A 105 1.16 4.18 -1.86
CA VAL A 105 -0.17 4.15 -2.47
C VAL A 105 -1.29 4.28 -1.44
N ILE A 106 -2.45 4.75 -1.91
CA ILE A 106 -3.74 4.63 -1.23
C ILE A 106 -4.73 4.05 -2.23
N ARG A 107 -5.40 2.95 -1.86
CA ARG A 107 -6.40 2.30 -2.72
C ARG A 107 -7.54 3.26 -3.04
N LEU A 108 -7.99 3.24 -4.29
CA LEU A 108 -9.16 3.97 -4.76
C LEU A 108 -10.41 3.07 -4.68
N PRO A 109 -11.58 3.63 -4.33
CA PRO A 109 -12.85 2.97 -4.60
C PRO A 109 -13.04 2.71 -6.10
N ASP A 110 -13.73 1.61 -6.42
CA ASP A 110 -13.88 1.16 -7.81
C ASP A 110 -14.67 2.14 -8.70
N PHE A 111 -15.46 3.04 -8.09
CA PHE A 111 -16.18 4.08 -8.82
C PHE A 111 -15.30 5.25 -9.28
N VAL A 112 -14.07 5.37 -8.75
CA VAL A 112 -13.16 6.48 -9.12
C VAL A 112 -12.51 6.19 -10.45
N THR A 113 -12.81 7.01 -11.44
CA THR A 113 -12.20 6.94 -12.78
C THR A 113 -10.87 7.69 -12.84
N LYS A 114 -10.17 7.54 -13.97
CA LYS A 114 -8.95 8.32 -14.24
C LYS A 114 -9.26 9.83 -14.33
N GLU A 115 -10.39 10.20 -14.88
CA GLU A 115 -10.85 11.58 -14.99
C GLU A 115 -11.12 12.19 -13.61
N ASP A 116 -11.74 11.44 -12.71
CA ASP A 116 -11.98 11.85 -11.32
C ASP A 116 -10.65 12.06 -10.58
N PHE A 117 -9.70 11.16 -10.81
CA PHE A 117 -8.35 11.30 -10.27
C PHE A 117 -7.65 12.56 -10.78
N ASP A 118 -7.69 12.84 -12.09
CA ASP A 118 -7.06 14.03 -12.69
C ASP A 118 -7.68 15.33 -12.15
N TRP A 119 -9.01 15.36 -12.00
CA TRP A 119 -9.70 16.44 -11.32
C TRP A 119 -9.21 16.62 -9.88
N ALA A 120 -9.06 15.52 -9.14
CA ALA A 120 -8.63 15.57 -7.75
C ALA A 120 -7.19 16.03 -7.59
N VAL A 121 -6.28 15.62 -8.48
CA VAL A 121 -4.87 16.08 -8.52
C VAL A 121 -4.82 17.60 -8.70
N LYS A 122 -5.53 18.15 -9.69
CA LYS A 122 -5.60 19.60 -9.94
C LYS A 122 -6.19 20.32 -8.75
N THR A 123 -7.33 19.86 -8.25
CA THR A 123 -8.05 20.50 -7.14
C THR A 123 -7.24 20.46 -5.83
N ALA A 124 -6.56 19.34 -5.55
CA ALA A 124 -5.70 19.20 -4.37
C ALA A 124 -4.51 20.17 -4.45
N SER A 125 -3.85 20.26 -5.62
CA SER A 125 -2.73 21.16 -5.84
C SER A 125 -3.12 22.61 -5.59
N GLU A 126 -4.24 23.06 -6.14
CA GLU A 126 -4.74 24.42 -5.99
C GLU A 126 -5.12 24.75 -4.55
N LYS A 127 -5.91 23.87 -3.89
CA LYS A 127 -6.42 24.11 -2.54
C LYS A 127 -5.38 23.97 -1.44
N LYS A 128 -4.44 23.03 -1.57
CA LYS A 128 -3.44 22.74 -0.55
C LYS A 128 -2.11 23.43 -0.80
N LYS A 129 -1.91 24.05 -1.98
CA LYS A 129 -0.64 24.63 -2.43
C LYS A 129 0.52 23.62 -2.37
N ILE A 130 0.23 22.38 -2.73
CA ILE A 130 1.17 21.25 -2.82
C ILE A 130 1.22 20.83 -4.27
N ASP A 131 2.41 20.67 -4.83
CA ASP A 131 2.55 20.08 -6.17
C ASP A 131 2.22 18.57 -6.14
N CYS A 132 1.04 18.24 -6.65
CA CYS A 132 0.57 16.85 -6.76
C CYS A 132 0.90 16.21 -8.12
N SER A 133 1.69 16.86 -8.99
CA SER A 133 1.99 16.37 -10.36
C SER A 133 2.74 15.03 -10.40
N LYS A 134 3.41 14.64 -9.29
CA LYS A 134 4.09 13.36 -9.16
C LYS A 134 3.13 12.19 -8.91
N ALA A 135 1.86 12.45 -8.63
CA ALA A 135 0.90 11.39 -8.40
C ALA A 135 0.46 10.75 -9.72
N GLU A 136 0.27 9.44 -9.70
CA GLU A 136 -0.22 8.64 -10.82
C GLU A 136 -1.45 7.82 -10.42
N TYR A 137 -2.33 7.56 -11.40
CA TYR A 137 -3.40 6.58 -11.28
C TYR A 137 -2.81 5.21 -11.64
N LEU A 138 -2.56 4.39 -10.63
CA LEU A 138 -1.87 3.11 -10.80
C LEU A 138 -2.86 1.96 -10.66
N THR A 139 -2.83 1.04 -11.61
CA THR A 139 -3.56 -0.22 -11.51
C THR A 139 -2.58 -1.34 -11.21
N VAL A 140 -2.84 -2.11 -10.15
CA VAL A 140 -2.02 -3.26 -9.74
C VAL A 140 -2.88 -4.51 -9.70
N GLU A 141 -2.33 -5.61 -10.20
CA GLU A 141 -2.86 -6.96 -10.05
C GLU A 141 -1.80 -7.82 -9.36
N GLU A 142 -1.94 -8.01 -8.05
CA GLU A 142 -0.98 -8.80 -7.29
C GLU A 142 -1.14 -10.31 -7.52
N GLY A 143 -2.37 -10.77 -7.78
CA GLY A 143 -2.67 -12.19 -8.03
C GLY A 143 -2.43 -13.07 -6.82
N LEU A 144 -1.77 -14.22 -7.01
CA LEU A 144 -1.52 -15.18 -5.95
C LEU A 144 -0.41 -14.69 -5.03
N CYS A 145 -0.73 -14.56 -3.74
CA CYS A 145 0.15 -14.02 -2.70
C CYS A 145 0.10 -14.87 -1.42
N VAL A 146 1.14 -14.77 -0.61
CA VAL A 146 1.12 -15.10 0.81
C VAL A 146 1.07 -13.82 1.62
N GLN A 147 0.35 -13.80 2.72
CA GLN A 147 0.26 -12.64 3.61
C GLN A 147 0.19 -13.05 5.08
N ILE A 148 0.51 -12.10 5.97
CA ILE A 148 0.44 -12.26 7.42
C ILE A 148 0.29 -10.88 8.07
N MET A 149 -0.29 -10.82 9.28
CA MET A 149 -0.22 -9.63 10.12
C MET A 149 1.09 -9.61 10.90
N HIS A 150 1.93 -8.62 10.63
CA HIS A 150 3.11 -8.29 11.45
C HIS A 150 2.68 -7.39 12.62
N HIS A 151 3.24 -7.65 13.79
CA HIS A 151 3.06 -6.83 15.00
C HIS A 151 4.41 -6.35 15.49
N GLY A 152 4.59 -5.06 15.64
CA GLY A 152 5.81 -4.46 16.13
C GLY A 152 6.46 -3.50 15.15
N PRO A 153 7.71 -3.08 15.45
CA PRO A 153 8.49 -2.19 14.61
C PRO A 153 8.82 -2.82 13.25
N PHE A 154 8.92 -2.00 12.21
CA PHE A 154 9.30 -2.47 10.86
C PHE A 154 10.67 -3.19 10.84
N ASP A 155 11.59 -2.82 11.73
CA ASP A 155 12.91 -3.47 11.82
C ASP A 155 12.82 -4.94 12.31
N ASP A 156 11.68 -5.37 12.86
CA ASP A 156 11.42 -6.76 13.28
C ASP A 156 10.70 -7.60 12.17
N GLU A 157 10.33 -6.99 11.04
CA GLU A 157 9.68 -7.68 9.91
C GLU A 157 10.46 -8.87 9.34
N PRO A 158 11.82 -8.88 9.33
CA PRO A 158 12.58 -10.04 8.84
C PRO A 158 12.17 -11.37 9.48
N ALA A 159 11.84 -11.37 10.78
CA ALA A 159 11.36 -12.57 11.46
C ALA A 159 9.98 -13.02 10.93
N THR A 160 9.08 -12.09 10.65
CA THR A 160 7.76 -12.37 10.08
C THR A 160 7.88 -12.86 8.63
N VAL A 161 8.76 -12.26 7.83
CA VAL A 161 9.05 -12.70 6.45
C VAL A 161 9.62 -14.12 6.44
N ALA A 162 10.50 -14.47 7.41
CA ALA A 162 11.01 -15.82 7.53
C ALA A 162 9.90 -16.87 7.78
N LEU A 163 8.89 -16.54 8.60
CA LEU A 163 7.70 -17.39 8.78
C LEU A 163 6.92 -17.57 7.47
N MET A 164 6.72 -16.51 6.72
CA MET A 164 6.06 -16.57 5.40
C MET A 164 6.84 -17.50 4.45
N ASN A 165 8.17 -17.33 4.36
CA ASN A 165 9.03 -18.12 3.49
C ASN A 165 9.02 -19.60 3.85
N GLN A 166 9.02 -19.93 5.14
CA GLN A 166 8.88 -21.30 5.60
C GLN A 166 7.53 -21.89 5.18
N TYR A 167 6.45 -21.17 5.44
CA TYR A 167 5.09 -21.59 5.13
C TYR A 167 4.89 -21.88 3.63
N ILE A 168 5.33 -20.97 2.74
CA ILE A 168 5.17 -21.17 1.29
C ILE A 168 5.96 -22.38 0.80
N LYS A 169 7.19 -22.59 1.31
CA LYS A 169 8.03 -23.74 0.98
C LYS A 169 7.37 -25.07 1.38
N GLU A 170 6.80 -25.14 2.58
CA GLU A 170 6.09 -26.32 3.08
C GLU A 170 4.82 -26.64 2.27
N ASN A 171 4.23 -25.61 1.63
CA ASN A 171 3.02 -25.74 0.82
C ASN A 171 3.30 -25.82 -0.71
N GLY A 172 4.57 -25.97 -1.12
CA GLY A 172 4.94 -26.15 -2.52
C GLY A 172 4.95 -24.87 -3.36
N TYR A 173 5.15 -23.72 -2.72
CA TYR A 173 5.28 -22.42 -3.37
C TYR A 173 6.66 -21.80 -3.14
N LYS A 174 6.97 -20.80 -3.93
CA LYS A 174 8.12 -19.90 -3.77
C LYS A 174 7.71 -18.46 -4.03
N ASN A 175 8.48 -17.51 -3.50
CA ASN A 175 8.32 -16.10 -3.86
C ASN A 175 8.46 -15.90 -5.37
N ASP A 176 7.72 -14.94 -5.90
CA ASP A 176 7.74 -14.60 -7.32
C ASP A 176 7.63 -13.08 -7.52
N PHE A 177 8.75 -12.41 -7.28
CA PHE A 177 8.90 -10.96 -7.51
C PHE A 177 9.11 -10.60 -8.98
N SER A 178 8.76 -11.48 -9.91
CA SER A 178 8.83 -11.23 -11.34
C SER A 178 7.69 -10.32 -11.82
N ASN A 179 7.82 -9.81 -13.05
CA ASN A 179 6.78 -9.01 -13.71
C ASN A 179 6.29 -7.77 -12.92
N GLY A 180 7.18 -7.15 -12.14
CA GLY A 180 6.87 -5.95 -11.38
C GLY A 180 6.02 -6.20 -10.13
N ARG A 181 5.87 -7.46 -9.69
CA ARG A 181 5.27 -7.79 -8.39
C ARG A 181 6.31 -7.60 -7.29
N LEU A 182 5.93 -6.96 -6.21
CA LEU A 182 6.86 -6.43 -5.21
C LEU A 182 6.48 -6.89 -3.79
N HIS A 183 7.37 -6.69 -2.85
CA HIS A 183 7.05 -6.71 -1.42
C HIS A 183 6.03 -5.61 -1.12
N HIS A 184 4.92 -5.96 -0.48
CA HIS A 184 3.82 -5.06 -0.21
C HIS A 184 3.53 -4.98 1.28
N GLU A 185 3.48 -3.76 1.80
CA GLU A 185 3.13 -3.44 3.18
C GLU A 185 1.84 -2.61 3.23
N ILE A 186 0.91 -2.97 4.12
CA ILE A 186 -0.33 -2.23 4.36
C ILE A 186 -0.33 -1.78 5.82
N TYR A 187 -0.29 -0.47 6.06
CA TYR A 187 -0.12 0.10 7.40
C TYR A 187 -1.46 0.23 8.11
N MET A 188 -1.79 -0.76 8.96
CA MET A 188 -3.08 -0.85 9.65
C MET A 188 -3.19 0.12 10.82
N THR A 189 -2.07 0.56 11.36
CA THR A 189 -1.98 1.57 12.42
C THR A 189 -1.24 2.82 11.94
N ASP A 190 -1.67 3.97 12.42
CA ASP A 190 -0.94 5.22 12.20
C ASP A 190 0.24 5.27 13.17
N ALA A 191 1.46 5.06 12.66
CA ALA A 191 2.70 5.04 13.43
C ALA A 191 2.94 6.33 14.24
N ARG A 192 2.31 7.45 13.87
CA ARG A 192 2.40 8.72 14.59
C ARG A 192 1.53 8.77 15.86
N LYS A 193 0.60 7.83 16.02
CA LYS A 193 -0.41 7.83 17.09
C LYS A 193 -0.20 6.78 18.16
N VAL A 194 0.58 5.76 17.85
CA VAL A 194 0.82 4.63 18.76
C VAL A 194 2.31 4.29 18.81
N THR A 195 2.73 3.69 19.92
CA THR A 195 4.13 3.26 20.09
C THR A 195 4.45 2.08 19.17
N PRO A 196 5.72 1.88 18.78
CA PRO A 196 6.12 0.87 17.79
C PRO A 196 5.65 -0.55 18.11
N GLU A 197 5.59 -0.94 19.37
CA GLU A 197 5.15 -2.28 19.81
C GLU A 197 3.67 -2.56 19.48
N LYS A 198 2.90 -1.52 19.17
CA LYS A 198 1.48 -1.60 18.80
C LYS A 198 1.23 -1.46 17.31
N TRP A 199 2.28 -1.30 16.52
CA TRP A 199 2.12 -1.22 15.08
C TRP A 199 1.62 -2.54 14.52
N LYS A 200 0.80 -2.44 13.48
CA LYS A 200 0.25 -3.55 12.73
C LYS A 200 0.43 -3.27 11.25
N THR A 201 1.10 -4.18 10.58
CA THR A 201 1.36 -4.10 9.14
C THR A 201 0.97 -5.42 8.51
N VAL A 202 0.16 -5.39 7.46
CA VAL A 202 0.01 -6.59 6.62
C VAL A 202 1.23 -6.65 5.73
N ILE A 203 2.01 -7.73 5.83
CA ILE A 203 3.08 -8.03 4.88
C ILE A 203 2.54 -9.01 3.87
N ARG A 204 2.77 -8.73 2.57
CA ARG A 204 2.31 -9.56 1.47
C ARG A 204 3.40 -9.75 0.44
N HIS A 205 3.61 -11.00 0.03
CA HIS A 205 4.54 -11.36 -1.03
C HIS A 205 3.83 -12.11 -2.15
N PRO A 206 4.12 -11.78 -3.41
CA PRO A 206 3.67 -12.57 -4.54
C PRO A 206 4.36 -13.92 -4.56
N ILE A 207 3.61 -14.96 -4.91
CA ILE A 207 4.11 -16.33 -4.96
C ILE A 207 3.71 -17.05 -6.25
N CYS A 208 4.44 -18.11 -6.57
CA CYS A 208 4.05 -19.07 -7.60
C CYS A 208 4.30 -20.51 -7.13
N LYS A 209 3.63 -21.47 -7.76
CA LYS A 209 3.88 -22.90 -7.51
C LYS A 209 5.29 -23.27 -7.94
N ILE A 210 5.94 -24.12 -7.16
CA ILE A 210 7.18 -24.77 -7.58
C ILE A 210 6.82 -25.77 -8.68
N CYS A 211 7.33 -25.54 -9.91
CA CYS A 211 7.23 -26.55 -10.97
C CYS A 211 8.24 -27.66 -10.66
N ASN A 212 7.75 -28.88 -10.49
CA ASN A 212 8.59 -30.09 -10.40
C ASN A 212 9.15 -30.44 -11.77
#